data_3ece962a46f39a4047d24709a7786432
#
_entry.id   3ece962a46f39a4047d24709a7786432
#
_cell.length_a   1.000
_cell.length_b   1.000
_cell.length_c   1.000
_cell.angle_alpha   90.00
_cell.angle_beta   90.00
_cell.angle_gamma   90.00
#
_symmetry.space_group_name_H-M   'P 1'
#
loop_
_entity.id
_entity.type
_entity.pdbx_description
1 polymer ?
#
loop_
_entity_poly.entity_id
_entity_poly.type
_entity_poly.pdbx_seq_one_letter_code
_entity_poly.pdbx_strand_id
1 'polypeptide(L)'
;ISVKKGKKFDLYTHMNGTTAKDIRFALKKGEYRLKIMAKAGCVSQIAAYESDYQHLAKNSYGKTKKKAVNLYKTDFDLESNDMYYRFGYYFNEDKANTRWYRFVKTNKKQGALTIYNNMLSSGGFTASIYKKGTKKAVKTYRFDSKHMKDTSSDTKIVKYKLKTKGTYYIKISRNSKKVTGQYGVCFNYAK
;
A
#
# COMPACT_ATOMS: atom_id res chain seq x y z
N ILE A 1 -10.62 6.92 -16.42
CA ILE A 1 -11.08 5.54 -16.20
C ILE A 1 -11.85 5.52 -14.89
N SER A 2 -12.98 4.86 -14.86
CA SER A 2 -13.75 4.66 -13.64
C SER A 2 -14.31 3.23 -13.56
N VAL A 3 -14.41 2.71 -12.37
CA VAL A 3 -14.91 1.37 -12.08
C VAL A 3 -16.13 1.48 -11.16
N LYS A 4 -17.16 0.71 -11.42
CA LYS A 4 -18.35 0.70 -10.58
C LYS A 4 -18.76 -0.71 -10.17
N LYS A 5 -19.35 -0.80 -8.99
CA LYS A 5 -20.19 -1.90 -8.55
C LYS A 5 -21.60 -1.33 -8.33
N GLY A 6 -22.61 -1.93 -8.95
CA GLY A 6 -23.98 -1.39 -8.92
C GLY A 6 -24.18 -0.17 -9.83
N LYS A 7 -24.92 0.84 -9.36
CA LYS A 7 -25.36 1.99 -10.20
C LYS A 7 -24.37 3.15 -10.31
N LYS A 8 -23.45 3.31 -9.35
CA LYS A 8 -22.53 4.47 -9.27
C LYS A 8 -21.09 4.08 -9.54
N PHE A 9 -20.37 4.90 -10.29
CA PHE A 9 -18.91 4.80 -10.41
C PHE A 9 -18.28 5.45 -9.18
N ASP A 10 -17.48 4.69 -8.43
CA ASP A 10 -16.89 5.10 -7.16
C ASP A 10 -15.35 5.08 -7.14
N LEU A 11 -14.75 4.45 -8.13
CA LEU A 11 -13.31 4.42 -8.31
C LEU A 11 -12.94 5.03 -9.65
N TYR A 12 -11.99 5.97 -9.67
CA TYR A 12 -11.49 6.56 -10.90
C TYR A 12 -10.03 6.95 -10.80
N THR A 13 -9.40 6.99 -11.96
CA THR A 13 -8.06 7.49 -12.15
C THR A 13 -7.98 8.27 -13.46
N HIS A 14 -7.00 9.14 -13.55
CA HIS A 14 -6.69 9.88 -14.75
C HIS A 14 -5.36 9.41 -15.32
N MET A 15 -5.30 9.32 -16.63
CA MET A 15 -4.08 9.03 -17.37
C MET A 15 -3.83 10.22 -18.29
N ASN A 16 -2.70 10.87 -18.13
CA ASN A 16 -2.22 11.94 -19.02
C ASN A 16 -0.99 11.46 -19.75
N GLY A 17 -0.92 11.73 -21.04
CA GLY A 17 0.22 11.40 -21.89
C GLY A 17 0.01 10.17 -22.77
N THR A 18 1.04 9.81 -23.52
CA THR A 18 1.04 8.79 -24.56
C THR A 18 1.61 7.43 -24.12
N THR A 19 2.03 7.31 -22.87
CA THR A 19 2.63 6.09 -22.35
C THR A 19 1.60 5.15 -21.75
N ALA A 20 1.76 3.85 -21.97
CA ALA A 20 0.98 2.82 -21.31
C ALA A 20 1.14 2.89 -19.78
N LYS A 21 0.06 2.71 -19.05
CA LYS A 21 0.06 2.66 -17.59
C LYS A 21 -0.73 1.48 -17.08
N ASP A 22 -0.15 0.77 -16.13
CA ASP A 22 -0.87 -0.21 -15.35
C ASP A 22 -1.67 0.48 -14.26
N ILE A 23 -2.96 0.19 -14.22
CA ILE A 23 -3.86 0.65 -13.16
C ILE A 23 -4.37 -0.57 -12.43
N ARG A 24 -4.18 -0.60 -11.13
CA ARG A 24 -4.55 -1.74 -10.29
C ARG A 24 -5.58 -1.32 -9.24
N PHE A 25 -6.63 -2.09 -9.13
CA PHE A 25 -7.65 -1.95 -8.11
C PHE A 25 -7.70 -3.23 -7.27
N ALA A 26 -7.84 -3.10 -5.97
CA ALA A 26 -8.20 -4.21 -5.11
C ALA A 26 -9.73 -4.20 -4.95
N LEU A 27 -10.38 -5.16 -5.57
CA LEU A 27 -11.82 -5.26 -5.60
C LEU A 27 -12.26 -6.52 -4.85
N LYS A 28 -13.36 -6.46 -4.12
CA LYS A 28 -14.00 -7.64 -3.55
C LYS A 28 -14.70 -8.42 -4.66
N LYS A 29 -14.93 -9.72 -4.45
CA LYS A 29 -15.69 -10.54 -5.39
C LYS A 29 -16.99 -9.86 -5.81
N GLY A 30 -17.25 -9.83 -7.10
CA GLY A 30 -18.45 -9.22 -7.66
C GLY A 30 -18.31 -8.86 -9.13
N GLU A 31 -19.40 -8.44 -9.73
CA GLU A 31 -19.44 -7.92 -11.09
C GLU A 31 -19.12 -6.43 -11.07
N TYR A 32 -18.26 -6.00 -11.98
CA TYR A 32 -17.82 -4.60 -12.10
C TYR A 32 -17.97 -4.13 -13.55
N ARG A 33 -18.24 -2.83 -13.70
CA ARG A 33 -18.29 -2.16 -14.99
C ARG A 33 -17.20 -1.11 -15.07
N LEU A 34 -16.44 -1.15 -16.15
CA LEU A 34 -15.38 -0.20 -16.44
C LEU A 34 -15.91 0.85 -17.43
N LYS A 35 -15.79 2.12 -17.07
CA LYS A 35 -16.07 3.25 -17.96
C LYS A 35 -14.77 3.95 -18.30
N ILE A 36 -14.50 4.08 -19.58
CA ILE A 36 -13.35 4.79 -20.13
C ILE A 36 -13.86 6.00 -20.88
N MET A 37 -13.25 7.13 -20.61
CA MET A 37 -13.51 8.36 -21.32
C MET A 37 -12.18 8.89 -21.84
N ALA A 38 -12.08 9.07 -23.13
CA ALA A 38 -10.95 9.67 -23.81
C ALA A 38 -11.36 10.98 -24.50
N LYS A 39 -10.42 11.87 -24.70
CA LYS A 39 -10.62 13.03 -25.56
C LYS A 39 -10.70 12.57 -27.03
N ALA A 40 -11.39 13.32 -27.86
CA ALA A 40 -11.44 13.07 -29.29
C ALA A 40 -10.00 12.95 -29.87
N GLY A 41 -9.79 12.01 -30.79
CA GLY A 41 -8.50 11.75 -31.41
C GLY A 41 -7.54 10.86 -30.59
N CYS A 42 -7.95 10.40 -29.39
CA CYS A 42 -7.14 9.45 -28.62
C CYS A 42 -7.46 8.01 -28.99
N VAL A 43 -6.42 7.21 -29.22
CA VAL A 43 -6.53 5.76 -29.34
C VAL A 43 -6.15 5.14 -28.00
N SER A 44 -6.92 4.19 -27.51
CA SER A 44 -6.63 3.47 -26.29
C SER A 44 -6.79 1.97 -26.49
N GLN A 45 -5.79 1.22 -26.05
CA GLN A 45 -5.86 -0.23 -25.93
C GLN A 45 -6.00 -0.58 -24.45
N ILE A 46 -6.89 -1.51 -24.14
CA ILE A 46 -7.15 -1.92 -22.76
C ILE A 46 -7.03 -3.42 -22.67
N ALA A 47 -6.21 -3.86 -21.74
CA ALA A 47 -6.16 -5.24 -21.29
C ALA A 47 -6.53 -5.28 -19.81
N ALA A 48 -7.43 -6.17 -19.44
CA ALA A 48 -7.79 -6.42 -18.06
C ALA A 48 -7.25 -7.79 -17.65
N TYR A 49 -6.51 -7.82 -16.55
CA TYR A 49 -6.01 -9.05 -15.95
C TYR A 49 -6.59 -9.19 -14.56
N GLU A 50 -7.11 -10.36 -14.26
CA GLU A 50 -7.45 -10.75 -12.90
C GLU A 50 -6.26 -11.49 -12.29
N SER A 51 -5.85 -11.08 -11.11
CA SER A 51 -4.85 -11.79 -10.31
C SER A 51 -5.53 -12.30 -9.04
N ASP A 52 -5.54 -13.60 -8.86
CA ASP A 52 -6.01 -14.20 -7.62
C ASP A 52 -4.90 -14.13 -6.57
N TYR A 53 -5.15 -13.35 -5.53
CA TYR A 53 -4.24 -13.20 -4.40
C TYR A 53 -4.63 -14.10 -3.23
N GLN A 54 -4.85 -15.39 -3.47
CA GLN A 54 -5.27 -16.36 -2.45
C GLN A 54 -4.37 -16.39 -1.22
N HIS A 55 -3.08 -16.19 -1.38
CA HIS A 55 -2.11 -16.08 -0.27
C HIS A 55 -2.33 -14.87 0.64
N LEU A 56 -3.19 -13.96 0.23
CA LEU A 56 -3.50 -12.72 0.94
C LEU A 56 -4.86 -12.77 1.63
N ALA A 57 -5.48 -13.92 1.66
CA ALA A 57 -6.77 -14.16 2.29
C ALA A 57 -6.83 -13.70 3.75
N LYS A 58 -5.68 -13.61 4.43
CA LYS A 58 -5.57 -13.00 5.75
C LYS A 58 -5.03 -11.57 5.65
N ASN A 59 -5.76 -10.67 5.00
CA ASN A 59 -5.54 -9.22 5.04
C ASN A 59 -5.72 -8.70 6.49
N SER A 60 -4.94 -9.29 7.41
CA SER A 60 -5.03 -9.02 8.83
C SER A 60 -4.28 -7.75 9.18
N TYR A 61 -4.96 -6.87 9.88
CA TYR A 61 -4.42 -5.59 10.35
C TYR A 61 -5.00 -5.22 11.70
N GLY A 62 -4.29 -4.41 12.45
CA GLY A 62 -4.82 -3.83 13.68
C GLY A 62 -5.70 -2.62 13.38
N LYS A 63 -6.89 -2.56 13.98
CA LYS A 63 -7.77 -1.39 13.88
C LYS A 63 -7.24 -0.20 14.68
N THR A 64 -6.42 -0.44 15.70
CA THR A 64 -5.82 0.57 16.58
C THR A 64 -4.35 0.24 16.84
N LYS A 65 -3.57 1.21 17.32
CA LYS A 65 -2.17 1.02 17.72
C LYS A 65 -2.03 -0.11 18.76
N LYS A 66 -2.95 -0.20 19.74
CA LYS A 66 -2.95 -1.24 20.77
C LYS A 66 -3.18 -2.64 20.17
N LYS A 67 -3.99 -2.74 19.12
CA LYS A 67 -4.32 -3.98 18.41
C LYS A 67 -3.48 -4.16 17.13
N ALA A 68 -2.31 -3.50 17.03
CA ALA A 68 -1.43 -3.62 15.88
C ALA A 68 -0.98 -5.07 15.66
N VAL A 69 -1.07 -5.54 14.43
CA VAL A 69 -0.67 -6.88 14.04
C VAL A 69 0.84 -6.93 13.82
N ASN A 70 1.50 -7.98 14.29
CA ASN A 70 2.93 -8.17 14.06
C ASN A 70 3.21 -8.38 12.58
N LEU A 71 4.30 -7.78 12.10
CA LEU A 71 4.98 -8.27 10.91
C LEU A 71 5.50 -9.68 11.23
N TYR A 72 5.42 -10.57 10.28
CA TYR A 72 5.91 -11.92 10.44
C TYR A 72 7.23 -12.12 9.70
N LYS A 73 8.05 -13.01 10.25
CA LYS A 73 9.29 -13.45 9.61
C LYS A 73 8.96 -14.27 8.38
N THR A 74 9.72 -14.11 7.33
CA THR A 74 9.50 -14.82 6.07
C THR A 74 10.75 -15.54 5.65
N ASP A 75 10.56 -16.65 4.98
CA ASP A 75 11.66 -17.44 4.42
C ASP A 75 12.00 -17.04 2.96
N PHE A 76 11.52 -15.87 2.53
CA PHE A 76 11.59 -15.45 1.13
C PHE A 76 13.00 -15.09 0.64
N ASP A 77 13.92 -14.87 1.56
CA ASP A 77 15.32 -14.64 1.22
C ASP A 77 16.16 -15.63 1.99
N LEU A 78 16.61 -16.67 1.32
CA LEU A 78 17.46 -17.72 1.87
C LEU A 78 18.79 -17.19 2.46
N GLU A 79 19.18 -15.98 2.08
CA GLU A 79 20.41 -15.34 2.57
C GLU A 79 20.19 -14.40 3.76
N SER A 80 18.98 -13.89 3.98
CA SER A 80 18.70 -13.00 5.12
C SER A 80 17.54 -13.51 5.97
N ASN A 81 17.88 -14.33 6.95
CA ASN A 81 16.96 -14.81 7.99
C ASN A 81 16.25 -13.72 8.82
N ASP A 82 16.41 -12.44 8.47
CA ASP A 82 15.99 -11.28 9.28
C ASP A 82 15.01 -10.37 8.56
N MET A 83 14.29 -10.88 7.57
CA MET A 83 13.25 -10.14 6.88
C MET A 83 11.89 -10.39 7.52
N TYR A 84 11.19 -9.32 7.84
CA TYR A 84 9.83 -9.33 8.36
C TYR A 84 8.95 -8.53 7.42
N TYR A 85 7.91 -9.12 6.86
CA TYR A 85 7.06 -8.40 5.93
C TYR A 85 5.59 -8.72 6.06
N ARG A 86 4.78 -7.87 5.49
CA ARG A 86 3.36 -8.08 5.27
C ARG A 86 2.88 -7.23 4.11
N PHE A 87 2.10 -7.84 3.25
CA PHE A 87 1.27 -7.13 2.30
C PHE A 87 -0.12 -6.88 2.88
N GLY A 88 -0.73 -5.78 2.48
CA GLY A 88 -2.10 -5.44 2.83
C GLY A 88 -2.82 -4.83 1.65
N TYR A 89 -4.15 -4.93 1.68
CA TYR A 89 -5.02 -4.43 0.63
C TYR A 89 -6.08 -3.55 1.23
N TYR A 90 -6.32 -2.42 0.60
CA TYR A 90 -7.55 -1.68 0.77
C TYR A 90 -8.49 -2.06 -0.37
N PHE A 91 -9.56 -2.75 -0.03
CA PHE A 91 -10.64 -3.01 -0.97
C PHE A 91 -11.59 -1.82 -1.05
N ASN A 92 -12.29 -1.71 -2.17
CA ASN A 92 -13.25 -0.63 -2.41
C ASN A 92 -14.34 -0.52 -1.34
N GLU A 93 -14.72 -1.63 -0.69
CA GLU A 93 -15.78 -1.69 0.32
C GLU A 93 -15.26 -1.66 1.77
N ASP A 94 -13.95 -1.52 1.97
CA ASP A 94 -13.38 -1.48 3.31
C ASP A 94 -13.87 -0.26 4.09
N LYS A 95 -14.42 -0.50 5.29
CA LYS A 95 -14.88 0.57 6.19
C LYS A 95 -13.72 1.28 6.90
N ALA A 96 -12.65 0.54 7.22
CA ALA A 96 -11.51 1.07 7.97
C ALA A 96 -10.54 1.83 7.05
N ASN A 97 -10.28 3.08 7.39
CA ASN A 97 -9.30 3.91 6.66
C ASN A 97 -7.88 3.78 7.21
N THR A 98 -7.69 3.15 8.37
CA THR A 98 -6.38 3.01 9.01
C THR A 98 -6.10 1.58 9.37
N ARG A 99 -4.82 1.19 9.24
CA ARG A 99 -4.33 -0.14 9.56
C ARG A 99 -3.02 -0.03 10.32
N TRP A 100 -2.86 -0.85 11.36
CA TRP A 100 -1.73 -0.79 12.25
C TRP A 100 -0.96 -2.10 12.26
N TYR A 101 0.36 -1.97 12.14
CA TYR A 101 1.32 -3.05 12.25
C TYR A 101 2.35 -2.73 13.32
N ARG A 102 3.03 -3.74 13.82
CA ARG A 102 4.15 -3.58 14.74
C ARG A 102 5.26 -4.57 14.43
N PHE A 103 6.45 -4.23 14.83
CA PHE A 103 7.59 -5.15 14.90
C PHE A 103 8.51 -4.74 16.05
N VAL A 104 9.37 -5.68 16.48
CA VAL A 104 10.35 -5.45 17.53
C VAL A 104 11.74 -5.54 16.93
N LYS A 105 12.48 -4.45 16.99
CA LYS A 105 13.89 -4.41 16.62
C LYS A 105 14.71 -4.82 17.83
N THR A 106 15.32 -5.99 17.78
CA THR A 106 15.96 -6.64 18.94
C THR A 106 17.44 -6.32 19.11
N ASN A 107 18.15 -6.01 18.03
CA ASN A 107 19.58 -5.75 18.07
C ASN A 107 19.96 -4.31 17.75
N LYS A 108 21.26 -3.96 17.89
CA LYS A 108 21.79 -2.63 17.56
C LYS A 108 22.13 -2.44 16.08
N LYS A 109 22.15 -3.52 15.26
CA LYS A 109 22.42 -3.42 13.84
C LYS A 109 21.44 -2.43 13.19
N GLN A 110 21.90 -1.75 12.17
CA GLN A 110 21.01 -0.88 11.40
C GLN A 110 19.93 -1.74 10.73
N GLY A 111 18.69 -1.30 10.83
CA GLY A 111 17.57 -1.91 10.11
C GLY A 111 16.96 -0.92 9.14
N ALA A 112 16.35 -1.42 8.10
CA ALA A 112 15.58 -0.64 7.15
C ALA A 112 14.10 -1.06 7.20
N LEU A 113 13.22 -0.07 7.29
CA LEU A 113 11.79 -0.24 7.06
C LEU A 113 11.49 0.22 5.64
N THR A 114 11.04 -0.72 4.83
CA THR A 114 10.63 -0.46 3.46
C THR A 114 9.11 -0.45 3.37
N ILE A 115 8.56 0.53 2.69
CA ILE A 115 7.13 0.66 2.46
C ILE A 115 6.92 0.74 0.96
N TYR A 116 6.12 -0.19 0.45
CA TYR A 116 5.72 -0.27 -0.95
C TYR A 116 4.37 0.37 -1.12
N ASN A 117 4.20 1.09 -2.21
CA ASN A 117 2.90 1.57 -2.66
C ASN A 117 2.58 0.99 -4.03
N ASN A 118 1.45 0.35 -4.12
CA ASN A 118 0.85 -0.09 -5.37
C ASN A 118 -0.66 0.24 -5.34
N MET A 119 -0.99 1.40 -4.80
CA MET A 119 -2.35 1.92 -4.72
C MET A 119 -2.48 3.08 -5.70
N LEU A 120 -3.14 2.85 -6.79
CA LEU A 120 -3.20 3.73 -7.96
C LEU A 120 -4.50 4.47 -8.13
N SER A 121 -5.50 4.13 -7.34
CA SER A 121 -6.74 4.89 -7.34
C SER A 121 -6.55 6.25 -6.68
N SER A 122 -7.29 7.24 -7.15
CA SER A 122 -7.18 8.64 -6.78
C SER A 122 -7.07 8.88 -5.26
N GLY A 123 -6.04 9.59 -4.84
CA GLY A 123 -5.89 10.12 -3.48
C GLY A 123 -4.80 9.49 -2.63
N GLY A 124 -4.26 8.33 -2.98
CA GLY A 124 -3.11 7.76 -2.30
C GLY A 124 -3.31 7.41 -0.82
N PHE A 125 -2.20 7.19 -0.13
CA PHE A 125 -2.20 6.90 1.30
C PHE A 125 -1.01 7.55 2.01
N THR A 126 -1.03 7.45 3.34
CA THR A 126 0.02 7.93 4.23
C THR A 126 0.54 6.77 5.07
N ALA A 127 1.85 6.63 5.18
CA ALA A 127 2.51 5.71 6.08
C ALA A 127 3.24 6.47 7.18
N SER A 128 2.84 6.26 8.43
CA SER A 128 3.43 6.92 9.60
C SER A 128 4.08 5.91 10.52
N ILE A 129 5.31 6.19 10.92
CA ILE A 129 6.14 5.33 11.78
C ILE A 129 6.17 5.93 13.17
N TYR A 130 5.94 5.09 14.18
CA TYR A 130 5.98 5.47 15.60
C TYR A 130 6.94 4.56 16.35
N LYS A 131 7.63 5.08 17.34
CA LYS A 131 8.32 4.27 18.35
C LYS A 131 7.41 4.07 19.56
N LYS A 132 7.54 2.95 20.28
CA LYS A 132 6.81 2.73 21.54
C LYS A 132 7.06 3.90 22.49
N GLY A 133 6.03 4.36 23.17
CA GLY A 133 6.10 5.53 24.08
C GLY A 133 5.91 6.89 23.38
N THR A 134 5.99 6.99 22.05
CA THR A 134 5.79 8.26 21.35
C THR A 134 4.34 8.45 20.91
N LYS A 135 3.81 9.67 21.12
CA LYS A 135 2.51 10.11 20.59
C LYS A 135 2.65 10.59 19.13
N LYS A 136 3.74 11.28 18.82
CA LYS A 136 4.03 11.79 17.46
C LYS A 136 4.73 10.73 16.62
N ALA A 137 4.44 10.69 15.31
CA ALA A 137 5.18 9.87 14.37
C ALA A 137 6.63 10.33 14.28
N VAL A 138 7.57 9.40 14.28
CA VAL A 138 9.00 9.69 14.07
C VAL A 138 9.31 9.96 12.61
N LYS A 139 8.46 9.44 11.70
CA LYS A 139 8.53 9.72 10.27
C LYS A 139 7.16 9.48 9.64
N THR A 140 6.85 10.28 8.62
CA THR A 140 5.64 10.12 7.80
C THR A 140 6.00 10.24 6.33
N TYR A 141 5.48 9.33 5.53
CA TYR A 141 5.59 9.32 4.08
C TYR A 141 4.20 9.48 3.47
N ARG A 142 4.11 10.27 2.41
CA ARG A 142 2.88 10.47 1.65
C ARG A 142 3.03 9.87 0.26
N PHE A 143 2.00 9.15 -0.16
CA PHE A 143 1.91 8.46 -1.44
C PHE A 143 0.66 8.94 -2.16
N ASP A 144 0.69 10.17 -2.60
CA ASP A 144 -0.36 10.80 -3.40
C ASP A 144 0.25 11.44 -4.64
N SER A 145 -0.57 11.92 -5.57
CA SER A 145 -0.13 12.48 -6.84
C SER A 145 0.86 13.64 -6.71
N LYS A 146 0.78 14.42 -5.62
CA LYS A 146 1.73 15.51 -5.35
C LYS A 146 3.11 15.01 -4.94
N HIS A 147 3.17 13.87 -4.26
CA HIS A 147 4.39 13.34 -3.63
C HIS A 147 4.98 12.16 -4.41
N MET A 148 4.30 11.69 -5.45
CA MET A 148 4.76 10.69 -6.40
C MET A 148 5.11 11.38 -7.71
N LYS A 149 6.31 11.92 -7.80
CA LYS A 149 6.78 12.66 -8.98
C LYS A 149 7.11 11.77 -10.16
N ASP A 150 7.41 10.52 -9.93
CA ASP A 150 7.72 9.57 -10.99
C ASP A 150 6.43 8.89 -11.45
N THR A 151 6.04 9.19 -12.66
CA THR A 151 4.82 8.66 -13.29
C THR A 151 5.07 7.39 -14.10
N SER A 152 6.32 6.96 -14.25
CA SER A 152 6.68 5.76 -15.02
C SER A 152 6.46 4.46 -14.23
N SER A 153 6.44 4.55 -12.91
CA SER A 153 6.23 3.40 -12.02
C SER A 153 5.12 3.70 -11.03
N ASP A 154 4.10 2.87 -11.06
CA ASP A 154 2.98 2.92 -10.10
C ASP A 154 3.38 2.46 -8.71
N THR A 155 4.62 2.03 -8.53
CA THR A 155 5.18 1.56 -7.28
C THR A 155 6.20 2.54 -6.75
N LYS A 156 5.92 3.10 -5.58
CA LYS A 156 6.90 3.90 -4.84
C LYS A 156 7.39 3.13 -3.63
N ILE A 157 8.71 3.00 -3.54
CA ILE A 157 9.38 2.39 -2.40
C ILE A 157 10.05 3.50 -1.59
N VAL A 158 9.80 3.52 -0.29
CA VAL A 158 10.52 4.38 0.65
C VAL A 158 11.20 3.54 1.71
N LYS A 159 12.41 3.90 2.06
CA LYS A 159 13.19 3.21 3.09
C LYS A 159 13.44 4.15 4.27
N TYR A 160 13.23 3.67 5.48
CA TYR A 160 13.54 4.38 6.72
C TYR A 160 14.56 3.60 7.55
N LYS A 161 15.73 4.20 7.75
CA LYS A 161 16.82 3.59 8.52
C LYS A 161 16.51 3.66 10.02
N LEU A 162 16.40 2.51 10.64
CA LEU A 162 16.14 2.36 12.08
C LEU A 162 17.45 2.09 12.83
N LYS A 163 17.86 3.06 13.64
CA LYS A 163 19.13 3.00 14.39
C LYS A 163 19.00 2.39 15.78
N THR A 164 17.84 2.46 16.41
CA THR A 164 17.67 2.08 17.82
C THR A 164 16.81 0.84 18.00
N LYS A 165 17.14 0.04 19.05
CA LYS A 165 16.28 -1.07 19.49
C LYS A 165 14.92 -0.55 19.95
N GLY A 166 13.93 -1.41 19.93
CA GLY A 166 12.62 -1.12 20.48
C GLY A 166 11.46 -1.58 19.62
N THR A 167 10.27 -1.37 20.12
CA THR A 167 9.04 -1.66 19.41
C THR A 167 8.64 -0.47 18.53
N TYR A 168 8.36 -0.75 17.29
CA TYR A 168 7.88 0.21 16.31
C TYR A 168 6.48 -0.16 15.84
N TYR A 169 5.74 0.87 15.49
CA TYR A 169 4.40 0.76 14.93
C TYR A 169 4.35 1.48 13.59
N ILE A 170 3.62 0.92 12.66
CA ILE A 170 3.40 1.50 11.36
C ILE A 170 1.88 1.68 11.19
N LYS A 171 1.48 2.91 10.90
CA LYS A 171 0.10 3.26 10.56
C LYS A 171 0.02 3.51 9.07
N ILE A 172 -0.74 2.70 8.36
CA ILE A 172 -1.12 2.96 6.98
C ILE A 172 -2.51 3.57 6.99
N SER A 173 -2.66 4.73 6.36
CA SER A 173 -3.94 5.44 6.29
C SER A 173 -4.23 5.84 4.87
N ARG A 174 -5.30 5.33 4.27
CA ARG A 174 -5.75 5.83 2.97
C ARG A 174 -6.38 7.21 3.11
N ASN A 175 -6.15 8.07 2.14
CA ASN A 175 -6.58 9.46 2.19
C ASN A 175 -8.09 9.62 1.92
N SER A 176 -8.71 8.64 1.26
CA SER A 176 -10.15 8.58 1.09
C SER A 176 -10.63 7.13 0.96
N LYS A 177 -11.93 6.90 1.11
CA LYS A 177 -12.55 5.58 0.90
C LYS A 177 -12.44 5.09 -0.55
N LYS A 178 -12.18 5.98 -1.49
CA LYS A 178 -12.00 5.66 -2.91
C LYS A 178 -10.62 5.10 -3.24
N VAL A 179 -9.66 5.22 -2.31
CA VAL A 179 -8.32 4.65 -2.48
C VAL A 179 -8.37 3.16 -2.25
N THR A 180 -7.98 2.40 -3.24
CA THR A 180 -7.93 0.94 -3.23
C THR A 180 -6.62 0.46 -3.84
N GLY A 181 -6.20 -0.75 -3.54
CA GLY A 181 -4.99 -1.35 -4.05
C GLY A 181 -4.16 -2.03 -2.97
N GLN A 182 -2.94 -2.37 -3.33
CA GLN A 182 -1.97 -3.07 -2.50
C GLN A 182 -0.97 -2.11 -1.89
N TYR A 183 -0.51 -2.41 -0.70
CA TYR A 183 0.70 -1.87 -0.09
C TYR A 183 1.49 -2.99 0.56
N GLY A 184 2.78 -2.77 0.75
CA GLY A 184 3.65 -3.68 1.48
C GLY A 184 4.43 -2.96 2.56
N VAL A 185 4.71 -3.67 3.65
CA VAL A 185 5.58 -3.21 4.72
C VAL A 185 6.61 -4.30 4.99
N CYS A 186 7.89 -3.97 4.88
CA CYS A 186 8.99 -4.87 5.10
C CYS A 186 9.99 -4.22 6.06
N PHE A 187 10.43 -4.98 7.07
CA PHE A 187 11.55 -4.63 7.91
C PHE A 187 12.64 -5.67 7.75
N ASN A 188 13.87 -5.23 7.54
CA ASN A 188 15.05 -6.09 7.51
C ASN A 188 16.22 -5.46 8.25
N TYR A 189 17.09 -6.30 8.83
CA TYR A 189 18.37 -5.86 9.34
C TYR A 189 19.36 -5.65 8.19
N ALA A 190 20.21 -4.65 8.32
CA ALA A 190 21.41 -4.57 7.47
C ALA A 190 22.33 -5.74 7.77
N LYS A 191 22.89 -6.31 6.72
CA LYS A 191 23.98 -7.31 6.80
C LYS A 191 25.23 -6.69 7.41
#